data_11d8e5e8c47594eaaf3dd68aaffd49b2
#
_entry.id   11d8e5e8c47594eaaf3dd68aaffd49b2
#
_cell.length_a   1.000
_cell.length_b   1.000
_cell.length_c   1.000
_cell.angle_alpha   90.00
_cell.angle_beta   90.00
_cell.angle_gamma   90.00
#
_symmetry.space_group_name_H-M   'P 1'
#
loop_
_entity.id
_entity.type
_entity.pdbx_description
1 polymer ?
#
loop_
_entity_poly.entity_id
_entity_poly.type
_entity_poly.pdbx_seq_one_letter_code
_entity_poly.pdbx_strand_id
1 'polypeptide(L)'
;MNRWVLLEHKILGSKLIDIHYDFLVEDQLDCFTWKFYEIPLLNKGFFKVGKQPNHRLVWLSRVEYQLSNNRGLVKRIDHGIFSNISHKQDSQELKIILNGKLLNGLFIIDGNFCQLTKNN
;
A
#
# COMPACT_ATOMS: atom_id res chain seq x y z
N MET A 1 9.10 4.64 13.49
CA MET A 1 7.93 3.90 13.95
C MET A 1 7.42 3.03 12.82
N ASN A 2 6.50 2.15 13.08
CA ASN A 2 6.11 1.11 12.11
C ASN A 2 4.72 1.36 11.56
N ARG A 3 4.51 2.52 10.95
CA ARG A 3 3.21 2.89 10.38
C ARG A 3 3.10 2.42 8.93
N TRP A 4 1.90 2.09 8.53
CA TRP A 4 1.58 1.83 7.13
C TRP A 4 0.22 2.45 6.80
N VAL A 5 0.02 2.75 5.53
CA VAL A 5 -1.27 3.24 5.04
C VAL A 5 -1.58 2.59 3.70
N LEU A 6 -2.86 2.46 3.40
CA LEU A 6 -3.37 2.13 2.08
C LEU A 6 -4.18 3.31 1.58
N LEU A 7 -3.72 3.91 0.49
CA LEU A 7 -4.33 5.09 -0.11
C LEU A 7 -5.05 4.70 -1.39
N GLU A 8 -6.29 5.14 -1.55
CA GLU A 8 -6.98 5.05 -2.82
C GLU A 8 -6.63 6.30 -3.63
N HIS A 9 -6.15 6.10 -4.85
CA HIS A 9 -5.84 7.17 -5.77
C HIS A 9 -6.80 7.09 -6.95
N LYS A 10 -7.70 8.09 -7.03
CA LYS A 10 -8.73 8.15 -8.06
C LYS A 10 -8.44 9.30 -9.00
N ILE A 11 -8.29 8.99 -10.27
CA ILE A 11 -8.09 9.98 -11.32
C ILE A 11 -9.35 10.03 -12.17
N LEU A 12 -9.96 11.21 -12.27
CA LEU A 12 -11.16 11.41 -13.05
C LEU A 12 -10.76 11.92 -14.43
N GLY A 13 -10.86 11.06 -15.43
CA GLY A 13 -10.67 11.46 -16.82
C GLY A 13 -11.99 11.90 -17.45
N SER A 14 -11.93 12.33 -18.70
CA SER A 14 -13.12 12.79 -19.44
C SER A 14 -14.11 11.66 -19.71
N LYS A 15 -13.65 10.40 -19.76
CA LYS A 15 -14.47 9.23 -20.07
C LYS A 15 -14.30 8.06 -19.12
N LEU A 16 -13.20 8.01 -18.37
CA LEU A 16 -12.86 6.89 -17.53
C LEU A 16 -12.42 7.37 -16.16
N ILE A 17 -12.77 6.58 -15.14
CA ILE A 17 -12.25 6.72 -13.80
C ILE A 17 -11.14 5.69 -13.64
N ASP A 18 -9.92 6.15 -13.36
CA ASP A 18 -8.81 5.27 -13.04
C ASP A 18 -8.63 5.23 -11.53
N ILE A 19 -8.68 4.03 -10.97
CA ILE A 19 -8.50 3.83 -9.54
C ILE A 19 -7.36 2.84 -9.34
N HIS A 20 -6.39 3.24 -8.53
CA HIS A 20 -5.38 2.32 -8.01
C HIS A 20 -5.14 2.63 -6.54
N TYR A 21 -4.34 1.81 -5.89
CA TYR A 21 -4.06 1.97 -4.48
C TYR A 21 -2.57 2.04 -4.26
N ASP A 22 -2.15 2.92 -3.37
CA ASP A 22 -0.75 3.04 -2.98
C ASP A 22 -0.59 2.51 -1.56
N PHE A 23 0.23 1.48 -1.41
CA PHE A 23 0.56 0.88 -0.13
C PHE A 23 1.90 1.42 0.32
N LEU A 24 1.90 2.14 1.44
CA LEU A 24 3.08 2.81 1.97
C LEU A 24 3.48 2.19 3.30
N VAL A 25 4.77 1.84 3.41
CA VAL A 25 5.35 1.27 4.62
C VAL A 25 6.43 2.21 5.11
N GLU A 26 6.29 2.69 6.32
CA GLU A 26 7.23 3.66 6.91
C GLU A 26 8.63 3.08 7.01
N ASP A 27 9.59 3.86 6.53
CA ASP A 27 11.00 3.66 6.76
C ASP A 27 11.54 4.87 7.54
N GLN A 28 12.85 5.00 7.69
CA GLN A 28 13.45 6.07 8.51
C GLN A 28 13.23 7.47 7.90
N LEU A 29 13.40 7.62 6.60
CA LEU A 29 13.38 8.92 5.92
C LEU A 29 12.17 9.10 5.00
N ASP A 30 11.59 8.02 4.57
CA ASP A 30 10.47 8.03 3.62
C ASP A 30 9.68 6.74 3.74
N CYS A 31 8.83 6.45 2.75
CA CYS A 31 7.98 5.26 2.74
C CYS A 31 8.29 4.40 1.53
N PHE A 32 8.56 3.12 1.77
CA PHE A 32 8.52 2.15 0.67
C PHE A 32 7.10 2.09 0.13
N THR A 33 6.95 2.08 -1.19
CA THR A 33 5.66 2.22 -1.84
C THR A 33 5.45 1.16 -2.91
N TRP A 34 4.27 0.55 -2.90
CA TRP A 34 3.81 -0.36 -3.95
C TRP A 34 2.46 0.10 -4.46
N LYS A 35 2.27 -0.04 -5.77
CA LYS A 35 0.98 0.18 -6.41
C LYS A 35 0.20 -1.13 -6.41
N PHE A 36 -1.02 -1.09 -5.89
CA PHE A 36 -1.97 -2.19 -5.97
C PHE A 36 -3.00 -1.85 -7.05
N TYR A 37 -3.33 -2.82 -7.87
CA TYR A 37 -4.37 -2.68 -8.89
C TYR A 37 -5.76 -2.97 -8.34
N GLU A 38 -5.81 -3.78 -7.29
CA GLU A 38 -7.02 -4.05 -6.51
C GLU A 38 -6.61 -4.34 -5.06
N ILE A 39 -7.57 -4.26 -4.15
CA ILE A 39 -7.29 -4.48 -2.73
C ILE A 39 -7.12 -5.99 -2.49
N PRO A 40 -5.96 -6.44 -1.98
CA PRO A 40 -5.76 -7.86 -1.67
C PRO A 40 -6.78 -8.36 -0.64
N LEU A 41 -7.37 -9.50 -0.91
CA LEU A 41 -8.35 -10.13 -0.03
C LEU A 41 -7.72 -11.29 0.73
N LEU A 42 -8.14 -11.45 1.98
CA LEU A 42 -7.63 -12.47 2.88
C LEU A 42 -7.87 -13.88 2.31
N ASN A 43 -6.79 -14.65 2.22
CA ASN A 43 -6.82 -16.05 1.75
C ASN A 43 -7.39 -16.24 0.34
N LYS A 44 -7.25 -15.24 -0.52
CA LYS A 44 -7.76 -15.30 -1.90
C LYS A 44 -6.64 -15.41 -2.95
N GLY A 45 -5.43 -15.81 -2.52
CA GLY A 45 -4.33 -16.04 -3.43
C GLY A 45 -3.54 -14.77 -3.74
N PHE A 46 -2.97 -14.74 -4.94
CA PHE A 46 -2.03 -13.68 -5.32
C PHE A 46 -2.71 -12.54 -6.04
N PHE A 47 -2.24 -11.32 -5.75
CA PHE A 47 -2.67 -10.09 -6.39
C PHE A 47 -1.46 -9.39 -6.98
N LYS A 48 -1.64 -8.77 -8.13
CA LYS A 48 -0.54 -8.06 -8.81
C LYS A 48 -0.22 -6.76 -8.10
N VAL A 49 1.07 -6.48 -7.94
CA VAL A 49 1.57 -5.21 -7.39
C VAL A 49 2.73 -4.71 -8.23
N GLY A 50 3.04 -3.42 -8.10
CA GLY A 50 4.21 -2.83 -8.74
C GLY A 50 4.97 -1.96 -7.77
N LYS A 51 6.28 -2.19 -7.65
CA LYS A 51 7.13 -1.34 -6.81
C LYS A 51 7.17 0.07 -7.40
N GLN A 52 7.01 1.07 -6.56
CA GLN A 52 7.02 2.48 -6.93
C GLN A 52 8.19 3.21 -6.25
N PRO A 53 8.56 4.41 -6.74
CA PRO A 53 9.47 5.27 -6.00
C PRO A 53 8.93 5.56 -4.61
N ASN A 54 9.85 5.70 -3.65
CA ASN A 54 9.46 5.97 -2.27
C ASN A 54 8.69 7.28 -2.15
N HIS A 55 7.68 7.28 -1.30
CA HIS A 55 6.85 8.46 -1.03
C HIS A 55 7.33 9.15 0.25
N ARG A 56 7.02 10.45 0.37
CA ARG A 56 7.38 11.22 1.56
C ARG A 56 6.58 10.77 2.78
N LEU A 57 7.15 10.92 3.96
CA LEU A 57 6.52 10.53 5.23
C LEU A 57 5.18 11.23 5.48
N VAL A 58 4.98 12.42 4.93
CA VAL A 58 3.74 13.18 5.12
C VAL A 58 2.51 12.40 4.67
N TRP A 59 2.65 11.50 3.70
CA TRP A 59 1.53 10.70 3.21
C TRP A 59 1.00 9.71 4.23
N LEU A 60 1.75 9.40 5.27
CA LEU A 60 1.29 8.52 6.34
C LEU A 60 0.20 9.17 7.22
N SER A 61 0.13 10.49 7.22
CA SER A 61 -0.82 11.23 8.05
C SER A 61 -1.93 11.91 7.27
N ARG A 62 -1.88 11.90 5.93
CA ARG A 62 -2.92 12.50 5.11
C ARG A 62 -4.13 11.57 5.02
N VAL A 63 -5.31 12.10 5.31
CA VAL A 63 -6.57 11.34 5.24
C VAL A 63 -7.22 11.52 3.88
N GLU A 64 -7.22 12.75 3.36
CA GLU A 64 -7.75 13.07 2.05
C GLU A 64 -6.94 14.22 1.47
N TYR A 65 -6.60 14.14 0.19
CA TYR A 65 -5.78 15.15 -0.44
C TYR A 65 -6.03 15.21 -1.93
N GLN A 66 -6.35 16.41 -2.43
CA GLN A 66 -6.51 16.64 -3.86
C GLN A 66 -5.17 17.05 -4.45
N LEU A 67 -4.71 16.28 -5.46
CA LEU A 67 -3.48 16.58 -6.15
C LEU A 67 -3.68 17.71 -7.16
N SER A 68 -2.66 18.54 -7.35
CA SER A 68 -2.69 19.62 -8.32
C SER A 68 -2.65 19.09 -9.75
N ASN A 69 -3.02 19.94 -10.73
CA ASN A 69 -2.94 19.64 -12.15
C ASN A 69 -3.77 18.42 -12.57
N ASN A 70 -4.95 18.26 -11.98
CA ASN A 70 -5.88 17.16 -12.30
C ASN A 70 -5.28 15.78 -12.14
N ARG A 71 -4.31 15.62 -11.24
CA ARG A 71 -3.71 14.31 -10.94
C ARG A 71 -4.58 13.45 -10.01
N GLY A 72 -5.72 13.96 -9.59
CA GLY A 72 -6.72 13.18 -8.90
C GLY A 72 -6.83 13.41 -7.41
N LEU A 73 -7.60 12.54 -6.77
CA LEU A 73 -7.90 12.58 -5.35
C LEU A 73 -7.30 11.36 -4.66
N VAL A 74 -6.61 11.61 -3.55
CA VAL A 74 -6.03 10.54 -2.72
C VAL A 74 -6.81 10.49 -1.41
N LYS A 75 -7.23 9.28 -1.03
CA LYS A 75 -7.99 9.05 0.19
C LYS A 75 -7.44 7.85 0.94
N ARG A 76 -7.18 8.01 2.23
CA ARG A 76 -6.76 6.90 3.07
C ARG A 76 -7.94 5.98 3.36
N ILE A 77 -7.83 4.72 2.97
CA ILE A 77 -8.89 3.74 3.16
C ILE A 77 -8.55 2.70 4.23
N ASP A 78 -7.27 2.56 4.57
CA ASP A 78 -6.85 1.70 5.67
C ASP A 78 -5.49 2.17 6.20
N HIS A 79 -5.20 1.82 7.45
CA HIS A 79 -3.93 2.17 8.07
C HIS A 79 -3.72 1.35 9.34
N GLY A 80 -2.51 1.39 9.83
CA GLY A 80 -2.18 0.73 11.09
C GLY A 80 -0.69 0.75 11.38
N ILE A 81 -0.32 -0.15 12.27
CA ILE A 81 1.06 -0.41 12.67
C ILE A 81 1.41 -1.81 12.21
N PHE A 82 2.61 -2.01 11.72
CA PHE A 82 3.04 -3.32 11.29
C PHE A 82 4.13 -3.89 12.19
N SER A 83 4.21 -5.22 12.22
CA SER A 83 5.34 -5.94 12.77
C SER A 83 6.16 -6.49 11.61
N ASN A 84 7.44 -6.14 11.57
CA ASN A 84 8.30 -6.51 10.46
C ASN A 84 8.93 -7.87 10.72
N ILE A 85 8.61 -8.86 9.87
CA ILE A 85 9.24 -10.17 9.89
C ILE A 85 10.51 -10.17 9.06
N SER A 86 10.45 -9.63 7.84
CA SER A 86 11.64 -9.46 7.01
C SER A 86 11.36 -8.49 5.86
N HIS A 87 12.40 -7.79 5.44
CA HIS A 87 12.37 -6.94 4.25
C HIS A 87 13.71 -7.03 3.54
N LYS A 88 13.69 -7.54 2.34
CA LYS A 88 14.88 -7.65 1.48
C LYS A 88 14.70 -6.73 0.28
N GLN A 89 15.28 -5.54 0.35
CA GLN A 89 15.14 -4.54 -0.70
C GLN A 89 15.63 -5.03 -2.06
N ASP A 90 16.77 -5.70 -2.07
CA ASP A 90 17.40 -6.18 -3.31
C ASP A 90 16.55 -7.21 -4.02
N SER A 91 15.84 -8.06 -3.28
CA SER A 91 14.94 -9.07 -3.84
C SER A 91 13.52 -8.59 -3.98
N GLN A 92 13.23 -7.33 -3.58
CA GLN A 92 11.87 -6.77 -3.56
C GLN A 92 10.90 -7.64 -2.77
N GLU A 93 11.40 -8.26 -1.73
CA GLU A 93 10.59 -9.11 -0.86
C GLU A 93 10.25 -8.37 0.43
N LEU A 94 8.99 -8.44 0.83
CA LEU A 94 8.51 -7.87 2.08
C LEU A 94 7.62 -8.90 2.76
N LYS A 95 7.84 -9.11 4.06
CA LYS A 95 7.02 -10.01 4.85
C LYS A 95 6.72 -9.32 6.17
N ILE A 96 5.48 -8.93 6.37
CA ILE A 96 5.06 -8.15 7.54
C ILE A 96 3.67 -8.60 8.01
N ILE A 97 3.37 -8.29 9.26
CA ILE A 97 2.04 -8.48 9.81
C ILE A 97 1.33 -7.12 9.82
N LEU A 98 0.17 -7.05 9.19
CA LEU A 98 -0.65 -5.85 9.12
C LEU A 98 -1.82 -5.96 10.09
N ASN A 99 -2.19 -4.83 10.64
CA ASN A 99 -3.23 -4.76 11.67
C ASN A 99 -4.22 -3.64 11.31
N GLY A 100 -4.82 -3.75 10.14
CA GLY A 100 -5.81 -2.79 9.65
C GLY A 100 -7.21 -3.37 9.63
N LYS A 101 -8.14 -2.64 9.06
CA LYS A 101 -9.52 -3.10 8.88
C LYS A 101 -9.67 -3.94 7.63
N LEU A 102 -9.08 -3.48 6.53
CA LEU A 102 -9.10 -4.20 5.24
C LEU A 102 -7.92 -5.14 5.13
N LEU A 103 -6.72 -4.67 5.48
CA LEU A 103 -5.51 -5.46 5.44
C LEU A 103 -5.17 -5.90 6.87
N ASN A 104 -5.55 -7.12 7.20
CA ASN A 104 -5.31 -7.68 8.52
C ASN A 104 -4.81 -9.11 8.37
N GLY A 105 -3.55 -9.34 8.78
CA GLY A 105 -2.95 -10.66 8.70
C GLY A 105 -1.50 -10.60 8.26
N LEU A 106 -0.99 -11.76 7.83
CA LEU A 106 0.36 -11.87 7.28
C LEU A 106 0.34 -11.44 5.82
N PHE A 107 1.11 -10.40 5.51
CA PHE A 107 1.19 -9.84 4.18
C PHE A 107 2.57 -10.07 3.60
N ILE A 108 2.61 -10.66 2.41
CA ILE A 108 3.85 -10.99 1.71
C ILE A 108 3.82 -10.35 0.34
N ILE A 109 4.87 -9.59 0.02
CA ILE A 109 5.14 -9.12 -1.34
C ILE A 109 6.40 -9.81 -1.82
N ASP A 110 6.32 -10.39 -3.01
CA ASP A 110 7.47 -11.01 -3.67
C ASP A 110 7.44 -10.61 -5.14
N GLY A 111 8.36 -9.73 -5.52
CA GLY A 111 8.41 -9.19 -6.86
C GLY A 111 7.15 -8.42 -7.22
N ASN A 112 6.41 -8.91 -8.21
CA ASN A 112 5.22 -8.25 -8.74
C ASN A 112 3.91 -8.80 -8.18
N PHE A 113 3.97 -9.61 -7.13
CA PHE A 113 2.78 -10.23 -6.55
C PHE A 113 2.79 -10.12 -5.04
N CYS A 114 1.59 -10.08 -4.46
CA CYS A 114 1.40 -10.12 -3.02
C CYS A 114 0.31 -11.09 -2.65
N GLN A 115 0.29 -11.48 -1.38
CA GLN A 115 -0.83 -12.23 -0.82
C GLN A 115 -1.02 -11.85 0.65
N LEU A 116 -2.27 -11.94 1.08
CA LEU A 116 -2.68 -11.69 2.45
C LEU A 116 -3.27 -12.98 3.01
N THR A 117 -2.67 -13.50 4.08
CA THR A 117 -3.12 -14.73 4.71
C THR A 117 -3.38 -14.50 6.19
N LYS A 118 -4.16 -15.40 6.77
CA LYS A 118 -4.47 -15.32 8.19
C LYS A 118 -3.18 -15.48 9.02
N ASN A 119 -3.00 -14.60 9.97
CA ASN A 119 -1.91 -14.70 10.91
C ASN A 119 -2.38 -15.52 12.14
N ASN A 120 -1.81 -16.70 12.28
CA ASN A 120 -2.14 -17.59 13.40
C ASN A 120 -1.09 -17.49 14.49
#